data_e77c38cc2c0f4a975f4a6dc99da5deb3
#
_entry.id   e77c38cc2c0f4a975f4a6dc99da5deb3
#
_cell.length_a   1.000
_cell.length_b   1.000
_cell.length_c   1.000
_cell.angle_alpha   90.00
_cell.angle_beta   90.00
_cell.angle_gamma   90.00
#
_symmetry.space_group_name_H-M   'P 1'
#
loop_
_entity.id
_entity.type
_entity.pdbx_description
1 polymer ?
#
loop_
_entity_poly.entity_id
_entity_poly.type
_entity_poly.pdbx_seq_one_letter_code
_entity_poly.pdbx_strand_id
1 'polypeptide(L)'
;SNGCSATKTYTLEEPTALLISIDNSVVSNIACFEGNTGKIKIDIDQASVGPYTYEIFGTTYTGDPYLNRVDNTDLLTYTFTGLVAGKYQITVTDGNGNSTTTGIKEITQPETPLIVTAVLSTYGNFNVGCQTDNDGSIDITVSGGNVAGNANYTYVWSTTDGSGLIQGEEDQSGLGPGTYTVSVTDENNCTATQSFTLTQAQPLNYVLDRKQDITCFGDDDGAIEISVTDGTGVYTYDWSTTNGSGLVQGQQDQSGLSPGDYKLILSDSCTTLEYNYTIRSAGELGIALD
;
A
#
# COMPACT_ATOMS: atom_id res chain seq x y z
N SER A 1 -81.70 -61.90 16.55
CA SER A 1 -80.49 -61.05 16.42
C SER A 1 -79.62 -61.59 15.28
N ASN A 2 -79.69 -60.98 14.15
CA ASN A 2 -78.82 -61.29 13.00
C ASN A 2 -77.46 -60.69 13.30
N GLY A 3 -76.44 -61.51 13.64
CA GLY A 3 -75.09 -61.09 13.90
C GLY A 3 -74.31 -60.74 12.64
N CYS A 4 -74.67 -59.63 12.05
CA CYS A 4 -73.81 -59.03 10.97
C CYS A 4 -72.75 -58.13 11.61
N SER A 5 -71.49 -58.53 11.57
CA SER A 5 -70.35 -57.68 11.92
C SER A 5 -69.70 -57.11 10.64
N ALA A 6 -69.50 -55.85 10.58
CA ALA A 6 -68.66 -55.22 9.56
C ALA A 6 -67.32 -54.84 10.18
N THR A 7 -66.22 -55.37 9.63
CA THR A 7 -64.88 -55.04 10.04
C THR A 7 -64.28 -54.04 9.04
N LYS A 8 -63.80 -52.86 9.51
CA LYS A 8 -63.11 -51.92 8.68
C LYS A 8 -61.64 -51.88 9.16
N THR A 9 -60.76 -52.28 8.29
CA THR A 9 -59.30 -52.25 8.58
C THR A 9 -58.78 -50.87 8.20
N TYR A 10 -58.07 -50.23 9.12
CA TYR A 10 -57.35 -49.01 8.89
C TYR A 10 -55.85 -49.36 8.94
N THR A 11 -55.13 -49.00 7.88
CA THR A 11 -53.66 -49.04 7.85
C THR A 11 -53.17 -47.71 8.33
N LEU A 12 -52.44 -47.67 9.45
CA LEU A 12 -51.68 -46.50 9.90
C LEU A 12 -50.31 -46.61 9.26
N GLU A 13 -50.00 -45.73 8.34
CA GLU A 13 -48.65 -45.60 7.80
C GLU A 13 -47.88 -44.62 8.65
N GLU A 14 -46.62 -44.99 8.97
CA GLU A 14 -45.69 -44.07 9.64
C GLU A 14 -45.38 -42.92 8.65
N PRO A 15 -45.30 -41.64 9.13
CA PRO A 15 -44.87 -40.56 8.30
C PRO A 15 -43.48 -40.80 7.75
N THR A 16 -43.23 -40.51 6.50
CA THR A 16 -41.91 -40.56 5.89
C THR A 16 -40.96 -39.58 6.61
N ALA A 17 -39.85 -40.09 7.11
CA ALA A 17 -38.87 -39.25 7.81
C ALA A 17 -38.26 -38.23 6.82
N LEU A 18 -38.12 -36.98 7.27
CA LEU A 18 -37.35 -35.96 6.55
C LEU A 18 -35.87 -36.23 6.70
N LEU A 19 -35.17 -36.57 5.60
CA LEU A 19 -33.73 -36.76 5.55
C LEU A 19 -33.07 -35.67 4.71
N ILE A 20 -31.99 -35.12 5.22
CA ILE A 20 -31.25 -34.02 4.60
C ILE A 20 -29.73 -34.29 4.59
N SER A 21 -29.06 -33.78 3.57
CA SER A 21 -27.59 -33.81 3.49
C SER A 21 -27.01 -32.53 2.98
N ILE A 22 -25.74 -32.25 3.34
CA ILE A 22 -24.98 -31.16 2.75
C ILE A 22 -24.26 -31.67 1.49
N ASP A 23 -24.50 -31.04 0.37
CA ASP A 23 -23.73 -31.29 -0.86
C ASP A 23 -22.34 -30.70 -0.74
N ASN A 24 -21.37 -31.51 -0.34
CA ASN A 24 -20.01 -31.08 -0.14
C ASN A 24 -19.31 -30.63 -1.42
N SER A 25 -19.83 -30.98 -2.60
CA SER A 25 -19.27 -30.53 -3.89
C SER A 25 -19.56 -29.04 -4.19
N VAL A 26 -20.55 -28.47 -3.51
CA VAL A 26 -20.97 -27.05 -3.67
C VAL A 26 -20.52 -26.21 -2.48
N VAL A 27 -20.05 -26.81 -1.37
CA VAL A 27 -19.49 -26.04 -0.27
C VAL A 27 -18.24 -25.30 -0.76
N SER A 28 -18.22 -23.99 -0.64
CA SER A 28 -17.06 -23.19 -0.99
C SER A 28 -16.60 -22.34 0.19
N ASN A 29 -15.30 -22.42 0.46
CA ASN A 29 -14.61 -21.51 1.35
C ASN A 29 -14.47 -20.12 0.72
N ILE A 30 -14.07 -19.16 1.53
CA ILE A 30 -13.88 -17.79 1.11
C ILE A 30 -12.48 -17.65 0.52
N ALA A 31 -12.43 -17.13 -0.70
CA ALA A 31 -11.17 -16.95 -1.42
C ALA A 31 -10.29 -15.88 -0.81
N CYS A 32 -10.88 -14.74 -0.38
CA CYS A 32 -10.14 -13.59 0.13
C CYS A 32 -10.47 -13.33 1.60
N PHE A 33 -9.50 -12.82 2.35
CA PHE A 33 -9.67 -12.44 3.74
C PHE A 33 -10.88 -11.48 3.93
N GLU A 34 -11.70 -11.74 4.96
CA GLU A 34 -12.95 -11.00 5.24
C GLU A 34 -13.96 -10.96 4.09
N GLY A 35 -13.84 -11.87 3.12
CA GLY A 35 -14.82 -11.99 2.04
C GLY A 35 -16.14 -12.60 2.52
N ASN A 36 -17.11 -12.61 1.61
CA ASN A 36 -18.46 -13.18 1.82
C ASN A 36 -18.91 -14.08 0.65
N THR A 37 -17.98 -14.81 0.05
CA THR A 37 -18.24 -15.67 -1.11
C THR A 37 -18.59 -17.11 -0.75
N GLY A 38 -18.63 -17.42 0.55
CA GLY A 38 -18.95 -18.75 1.05
C GLY A 38 -20.33 -19.25 0.65
N LYS A 39 -20.43 -20.59 0.43
CA LYS A 39 -21.67 -21.25 0.05
C LYS A 39 -21.83 -22.58 0.76
N ILE A 40 -23.08 -22.90 1.13
CA ILE A 40 -23.47 -24.23 1.60
C ILE A 40 -24.76 -24.60 0.89
N LYS A 41 -24.75 -25.73 0.17
CA LYS A 41 -25.93 -26.32 -0.44
C LYS A 41 -26.46 -27.44 0.47
N ILE A 42 -27.76 -27.44 0.68
CA ILE A 42 -28.51 -28.46 1.40
C ILE A 42 -29.49 -29.16 0.44
N ASP A 43 -29.49 -30.46 0.47
CA ASP A 43 -30.42 -31.32 -0.29
C ASP A 43 -31.38 -32.06 0.66
N ILE A 44 -32.59 -32.25 0.25
CA ILE A 44 -33.55 -33.14 0.88
C ILE A 44 -33.45 -34.50 0.18
N ASP A 45 -32.85 -35.47 0.84
CA ASP A 45 -32.59 -36.82 0.30
C ASP A 45 -33.82 -37.67 0.31
N GLN A 46 -34.68 -37.49 1.32
CA GLN A 46 -35.98 -38.10 1.41
C GLN A 46 -37.01 -37.05 1.77
N ALA A 47 -37.90 -36.79 0.83
CA ALA A 47 -38.92 -35.79 0.96
C ALA A 47 -40.07 -36.28 1.86
N SER A 48 -40.56 -35.40 2.72
CA SER A 48 -41.83 -35.48 3.42
C SER A 48 -42.85 -34.56 2.74
N VAL A 49 -43.71 -33.90 3.48
CA VAL A 49 -44.75 -33.02 2.93
C VAL A 49 -44.28 -31.58 2.89
N GLY A 50 -44.19 -30.98 1.68
CA GLY A 50 -43.92 -29.54 1.54
C GLY A 50 -45.08 -28.66 2.02
N PRO A 51 -44.90 -27.33 2.08
CA PRO A 51 -43.70 -26.61 1.74
C PRO A 51 -42.62 -26.73 2.82
N TYR A 52 -41.34 -26.45 2.42
CA TYR A 52 -40.19 -26.53 3.33
C TYR A 52 -39.73 -25.14 3.78
N THR A 53 -39.21 -25.09 4.99
CA THR A 53 -38.50 -23.95 5.53
C THR A 53 -37.03 -24.33 5.74
N TYR A 54 -36.11 -23.54 5.18
CA TYR A 54 -34.67 -23.68 5.36
C TYR A 54 -34.16 -22.56 6.28
N GLU A 55 -33.51 -22.93 7.37
CA GLU A 55 -32.90 -21.99 8.31
C GLU A 55 -31.44 -22.35 8.49
N ILE A 56 -30.53 -21.40 8.23
CA ILE A 56 -29.10 -21.49 8.54
C ILE A 56 -28.81 -20.61 9.74
N PHE A 57 -28.12 -21.15 10.73
CA PHE A 57 -27.67 -20.44 11.92
C PHE A 57 -26.26 -20.86 12.27
N GLY A 58 -25.54 -19.98 12.99
CA GLY A 58 -24.16 -20.26 13.33
C GLY A 58 -23.48 -19.10 14.00
N THR A 59 -22.14 -19.15 13.97
CA THR A 59 -21.27 -18.12 14.50
C THR A 59 -20.22 -17.78 13.47
N THR A 60 -20.07 -16.50 13.14
CA THR A 60 -19.04 -16.02 12.24
C THR A 60 -17.65 -16.16 12.86
N TYR A 61 -16.61 -15.98 12.05
CA TYR A 61 -15.23 -16.00 12.51
C TYR A 61 -14.94 -14.93 13.59
N THR A 62 -15.63 -13.78 13.52
CA THR A 62 -15.57 -12.68 14.51
C THR A 62 -16.32 -13.01 15.82
N GLY A 63 -17.07 -14.12 15.84
CA GLY A 63 -17.86 -14.54 17.01
C GLY A 63 -19.29 -14.02 16.99
N ASP A 64 -19.69 -13.30 15.95
CA ASP A 64 -21.04 -12.75 15.82
C ASP A 64 -22.05 -13.86 15.45
N PRO A 65 -23.28 -13.85 16.00
CA PRO A 65 -24.31 -14.77 15.61
C PRO A 65 -24.78 -14.51 14.17
N TYR A 66 -24.98 -15.57 13.43
CA TYR A 66 -25.53 -15.53 12.08
C TYR A 66 -26.85 -16.29 12.03
N LEU A 67 -27.85 -15.70 11.38
CA LEU A 67 -29.14 -16.35 11.12
C LEU A 67 -29.67 -15.85 9.78
N ASN A 68 -30.11 -16.80 8.93
CA ASN A 68 -30.86 -16.53 7.72
C ASN A 68 -31.91 -17.61 7.51
N ARG A 69 -33.05 -17.26 6.91
CA ARG A 69 -34.17 -18.14 6.77
C ARG A 69 -34.91 -17.94 5.42
N VAL A 70 -35.35 -19.05 4.84
CA VAL A 70 -36.15 -19.07 3.64
C VAL A 70 -37.40 -19.92 3.93
N ASP A 71 -38.56 -19.31 3.85
CA ASP A 71 -39.83 -19.92 4.21
C ASP A 71 -40.63 -20.36 2.97
N ASN A 72 -41.47 -21.40 3.17
CA ASN A 72 -42.56 -21.81 2.28
C ASN A 72 -42.12 -22.08 0.83
N THR A 73 -41.04 -22.85 0.64
CA THR A 73 -40.59 -23.29 -0.67
C THR A 73 -40.88 -24.77 -0.91
N ASP A 74 -41.22 -25.13 -2.15
CA ASP A 74 -41.34 -26.52 -2.58
C ASP A 74 -40.05 -27.10 -3.15
N LEU A 75 -38.95 -26.33 -3.06
CA LEU A 75 -37.63 -26.75 -3.53
C LEU A 75 -37.05 -27.87 -2.63
N LEU A 76 -36.60 -28.95 -3.26
CA LEU A 76 -35.94 -30.06 -2.58
C LEU A 76 -34.43 -29.78 -2.35
N THR A 77 -33.94 -28.63 -2.76
CA THR A 77 -32.56 -28.20 -2.59
C THR A 77 -32.50 -26.68 -2.44
N TYR A 78 -31.62 -26.22 -1.58
CA TYR A 78 -31.37 -24.79 -1.41
C TYR A 78 -29.89 -24.51 -1.21
N THR A 79 -29.40 -23.38 -1.74
CA THR A 79 -27.99 -22.95 -1.57
C THR A 79 -27.95 -21.61 -0.86
N PHE A 80 -27.44 -21.61 0.35
CA PHE A 80 -27.08 -20.40 1.06
C PHE A 80 -25.79 -19.83 0.45
N THR A 81 -25.81 -18.56 0.09
CA THR A 81 -24.69 -17.83 -0.53
C THR A 81 -24.40 -16.57 0.26
N GLY A 82 -23.24 -15.95 0.02
CA GLY A 82 -22.87 -14.74 0.73
C GLY A 82 -22.45 -15.00 2.18
N LEU A 83 -22.03 -16.24 2.50
CA LEU A 83 -21.59 -16.60 3.83
C LEU A 83 -20.18 -16.06 4.07
N VAL A 84 -19.96 -15.50 5.25
CA VAL A 84 -18.62 -15.17 5.79
C VAL A 84 -17.97 -16.42 6.41
N ALA A 85 -16.70 -16.35 6.76
CA ALA A 85 -16.05 -17.44 7.49
C ALA A 85 -16.76 -17.68 8.82
N GLY A 86 -16.93 -18.96 9.18
CA GLY A 86 -17.69 -19.30 10.38
C GLY A 86 -18.12 -20.76 10.43
N LYS A 87 -18.85 -21.10 11.49
CA LYS A 87 -19.42 -22.41 11.73
C LYS A 87 -20.93 -22.34 11.65
N TYR A 88 -21.51 -23.17 10.78
CA TYR A 88 -22.93 -23.11 10.43
C TYR A 88 -23.62 -24.46 10.60
N GLN A 89 -24.90 -24.42 10.94
CA GLN A 89 -25.82 -25.54 10.90
C GLN A 89 -27.07 -25.14 10.12
N ILE A 90 -27.72 -26.09 9.47
CA ILE A 90 -28.95 -25.85 8.70
C ILE A 90 -30.02 -26.75 9.27
N THR A 91 -31.16 -26.15 9.58
CA THR A 91 -32.40 -26.83 9.92
C THR A 91 -33.37 -26.74 8.74
N VAL A 92 -33.92 -27.88 8.34
CA VAL A 92 -35.02 -27.93 7.38
C VAL A 92 -36.27 -28.39 8.12
N THR A 93 -37.38 -27.70 7.93
CA THR A 93 -38.69 -28.02 8.50
C THR A 93 -39.66 -28.27 7.37
N ASP A 94 -40.43 -29.38 7.43
CA ASP A 94 -41.48 -29.75 6.47
C ASP A 94 -42.83 -29.06 6.77
N GLY A 95 -43.81 -29.23 5.86
CA GLY A 95 -45.15 -28.66 5.99
C GLY A 95 -45.94 -29.22 7.18
N ASN A 96 -45.54 -30.36 7.76
CA ASN A 96 -46.14 -30.96 8.96
C ASN A 96 -45.46 -30.47 10.25
N GLY A 97 -44.41 -29.67 10.16
CA GLY A 97 -43.62 -29.18 11.31
C GLY A 97 -42.55 -30.11 11.78
N ASN A 98 -42.24 -31.22 11.07
CA ASN A 98 -41.08 -32.05 11.39
C ASN A 98 -39.81 -31.36 10.92
N SER A 99 -38.76 -31.36 11.75
CA SER A 99 -37.49 -30.70 11.46
C SER A 99 -36.32 -31.61 11.64
N THR A 100 -35.29 -31.41 10.80
CA THR A 100 -34.01 -32.09 10.87
C THR A 100 -32.89 -31.05 10.74
N THR A 101 -31.83 -31.18 11.55
CA THR A 101 -30.69 -30.24 11.56
C THR A 101 -29.43 -30.99 11.15
N THR A 102 -28.59 -30.34 10.34
CA THR A 102 -27.29 -30.86 9.91
C THR A 102 -26.26 -30.85 11.08
N GLY A 103 -25.18 -31.59 10.91
CA GLY A 103 -23.96 -31.32 11.67
C GLY A 103 -23.38 -29.92 11.36
N ILE A 104 -22.40 -29.52 12.16
CA ILE A 104 -21.70 -28.25 11.96
C ILE A 104 -20.89 -28.32 10.66
N LYS A 105 -21.06 -27.32 9.79
CA LYS A 105 -20.22 -27.08 8.60
C LYS A 105 -19.41 -25.82 8.79
N GLU A 106 -18.11 -25.92 8.56
CA GLU A 106 -17.20 -24.78 8.64
C GLU A 106 -16.93 -24.20 7.25
N ILE A 107 -16.99 -22.89 7.15
CA ILE A 107 -16.52 -22.08 6.03
C ILE A 107 -15.25 -21.38 6.50
N THR A 108 -14.15 -21.63 5.82
CA THR A 108 -12.84 -21.03 6.13
C THR A 108 -12.53 -19.87 5.20
N GLN A 109 -11.55 -19.05 5.59
CA GLN A 109 -10.96 -17.97 4.79
C GLN A 109 -9.43 -18.00 4.98
N PRO A 110 -8.65 -17.24 4.17
CA PRO A 110 -7.23 -17.00 4.45
C PRO A 110 -7.03 -16.45 5.88
N GLU A 111 -5.93 -16.82 6.53
CA GLU A 111 -5.65 -16.39 7.91
C GLU A 111 -5.33 -14.90 8.01
N THR A 112 -4.71 -14.35 6.98
CA THR A 112 -4.27 -12.95 6.92
C THR A 112 -4.64 -12.31 5.58
N PRO A 113 -4.86 -10.98 5.56
CA PRO A 113 -5.04 -10.26 4.31
C PRO A 113 -3.76 -10.30 3.47
N LEU A 114 -3.91 -10.06 2.16
CA LEU A 114 -2.79 -9.79 1.28
C LEU A 114 -2.23 -8.39 1.60
N ILE A 115 -0.94 -8.31 1.94
CA ILE A 115 -0.27 -7.08 2.36
C ILE A 115 0.97 -6.88 1.51
N VAL A 116 1.20 -5.63 1.07
CA VAL A 116 2.39 -5.19 0.35
C VAL A 116 3.11 -4.14 1.19
N THR A 117 4.39 -4.38 1.47
CA THR A 117 5.31 -3.41 2.09
C THR A 117 6.49 -3.16 1.16
N ALA A 118 7.27 -2.10 1.37
CA ALA A 118 8.46 -1.86 0.55
C ALA A 118 9.60 -1.20 1.32
N VAL A 119 10.80 -1.41 0.81
CA VAL A 119 11.99 -0.62 1.08
C VAL A 119 12.31 0.18 -0.17
N LEU A 120 12.47 1.50 -0.01
CA LEU A 120 12.82 2.42 -1.10
C LEU A 120 14.32 2.70 -1.07
N SER A 121 14.91 2.93 -2.23
CA SER A 121 16.28 3.47 -2.33
C SER A 121 16.43 4.76 -1.55
N THR A 122 17.64 5.03 -1.05
CA THR A 122 17.95 6.23 -0.29
C THR A 122 19.28 6.86 -0.72
N TYR A 123 19.22 8.14 -1.06
CA TYR A 123 20.34 9.01 -1.40
C TYR A 123 20.25 10.26 -0.50
N GLY A 124 20.81 10.19 0.71
CA GLY A 124 20.59 11.22 1.73
C GLY A 124 19.11 11.28 2.16
N ASN A 125 18.46 12.39 1.86
CA ASN A 125 17.03 12.60 2.18
C ASN A 125 16.07 12.26 1.04
N PHE A 126 16.58 11.76 -0.09
CA PHE A 126 15.83 11.50 -1.31
C PHE A 126 15.90 10.02 -1.71
N ASN A 127 15.08 9.60 -2.65
CA ASN A 127 15.01 8.23 -3.13
C ASN A 127 15.69 8.04 -4.50
N VAL A 128 15.89 9.13 -5.24
CA VAL A 128 16.64 9.18 -6.50
C VAL A 128 17.83 10.12 -6.29
N GLY A 129 19.00 9.75 -6.80
CA GLY A 129 20.26 10.46 -6.59
C GLY A 129 20.21 11.87 -7.17
N CYS A 130 20.61 12.04 -8.40
CA CYS A 130 20.67 13.36 -9.05
C CYS A 130 19.50 13.57 -10.01
N GLN A 131 19.25 14.82 -10.39
CA GLN A 131 18.08 15.21 -11.19
C GLN A 131 17.85 14.45 -12.50
N THR A 132 18.90 13.92 -13.10
CA THR A 132 18.84 13.20 -14.37
C THR A 132 19.00 11.70 -14.19
N ASP A 133 19.15 11.25 -12.94
CA ASP A 133 19.37 9.85 -12.66
C ASP A 133 18.02 9.11 -12.63
N ASN A 134 18.07 7.87 -13.07
CA ASN A 134 17.01 6.89 -12.93
C ASN A 134 17.61 5.73 -12.12
N ASP A 135 18.02 5.99 -10.90
CA ASP A 135 18.67 5.04 -10.00
C ASP A 135 17.81 4.68 -8.78
N GLY A 136 16.59 5.16 -8.77
CA GLY A 136 15.59 4.81 -7.75
C GLY A 136 15.22 3.35 -7.80
N SER A 137 14.89 2.76 -6.65
CA SER A 137 14.37 1.40 -6.55
C SER A 137 13.25 1.28 -5.52
N ILE A 138 12.37 0.31 -5.76
CA ILE A 138 11.31 -0.12 -4.87
C ILE A 138 11.43 -1.63 -4.73
N ASP A 139 11.86 -2.10 -3.56
CA ASP A 139 11.98 -3.52 -3.19
C ASP A 139 10.76 -3.85 -2.33
N ILE A 140 9.79 -4.59 -2.89
CA ILE A 140 8.56 -4.92 -2.19
C ILE A 140 8.65 -6.28 -1.50
N THR A 141 7.89 -6.40 -0.41
CA THR A 141 7.66 -7.68 0.25
C THR A 141 6.16 -7.90 0.34
N VAL A 142 5.71 -9.03 -0.22
CA VAL A 142 4.30 -9.44 -0.19
C VAL A 142 4.11 -10.53 0.84
N SER A 143 3.03 -10.45 1.61
CA SER A 143 2.68 -11.46 2.62
C SER A 143 1.17 -11.62 2.71
N GLY A 144 0.74 -12.79 3.23
CA GLY A 144 -0.68 -13.10 3.42
C GLY A 144 -1.41 -13.51 2.13
N GLY A 145 -2.72 -13.40 2.13
CA GLY A 145 -3.56 -13.95 1.08
C GLY A 145 -3.62 -15.47 1.12
N ASN A 146 -4.03 -16.10 0.04
CA ASN A 146 -4.09 -17.55 -0.09
C ASN A 146 -2.95 -18.04 -0.99
N VAL A 147 -1.86 -18.45 -0.38
CA VAL A 147 -0.67 -18.97 -1.06
C VAL A 147 -0.42 -20.40 -0.61
N ALA A 148 -0.50 -21.34 -1.53
CA ALA A 148 -0.16 -22.73 -1.30
C ALA A 148 1.33 -22.97 -1.62
N GLY A 149 2.18 -22.85 -0.61
CA GLY A 149 3.54 -23.42 -0.63
C GLY A 149 4.63 -22.65 -1.35
N ASN A 150 4.42 -22.14 -2.55
CA ASN A 150 5.25 -21.18 -3.27
C ASN A 150 4.33 -20.07 -3.75
N ALA A 151 4.42 -18.91 -3.12
CA ALA A 151 3.56 -17.79 -3.40
C ALA A 151 3.73 -17.32 -4.85
N ASN A 152 2.77 -17.65 -5.72
CA ASN A 152 2.69 -17.08 -7.05
C ASN A 152 1.80 -15.84 -7.01
N TYR A 153 2.43 -14.70 -6.77
CA TYR A 153 1.76 -13.42 -6.94
C TYR A 153 1.98 -12.90 -8.36
N THR A 154 1.04 -12.13 -8.84
CA THR A 154 1.18 -11.36 -10.08
C THR A 154 1.22 -9.87 -9.77
N TYR A 155 2.06 -9.14 -10.48
CA TYR A 155 2.36 -7.74 -10.23
C TYR A 155 1.98 -6.88 -11.43
N VAL A 156 1.18 -5.85 -11.19
CA VAL A 156 0.85 -4.84 -12.20
C VAL A 156 1.25 -3.48 -11.65
N TRP A 157 2.27 -2.90 -12.25
CA TRP A 157 2.77 -1.59 -11.89
C TRP A 157 2.20 -0.49 -12.79
N SER A 158 2.01 0.69 -12.21
CA SER A 158 1.59 1.90 -12.92
C SER A 158 2.23 3.13 -12.32
N THR A 159 2.38 4.17 -13.15
CA THR A 159 2.80 5.51 -12.74
C THR A 159 2.17 6.54 -13.66
N THR A 160 1.96 7.77 -13.18
CA THR A 160 1.47 8.90 -13.98
C THR A 160 2.55 9.96 -14.22
N ASP A 161 3.60 9.96 -13.39
CA ASP A 161 4.63 10.99 -13.30
C ASP A 161 6.06 10.44 -13.17
N GLY A 162 6.21 9.12 -13.04
CA GLY A 162 7.51 8.44 -12.95
C GLY A 162 7.96 7.83 -14.28
N SER A 163 9.10 7.16 -14.26
CA SER A 163 9.70 6.46 -15.40
C SER A 163 10.42 5.19 -14.98
N GLY A 164 10.75 4.31 -15.93
CA GLY A 164 11.61 3.15 -15.71
C GLY A 164 10.90 1.85 -15.31
N LEU A 165 9.57 1.81 -15.21
CA LEU A 165 8.82 0.62 -14.81
C LEU A 165 9.03 -0.58 -15.74
N ILE A 166 9.23 -1.75 -15.15
CA ILE A 166 9.24 -3.05 -15.82
C ILE A 166 8.00 -3.82 -15.34
N GLN A 167 7.12 -4.19 -16.28
CA GLN A 167 5.87 -4.89 -15.93
C GLN A 167 6.12 -6.34 -15.57
N GLY A 168 5.38 -6.82 -14.54
CA GLY A 168 5.41 -8.23 -14.11
C GLY A 168 6.50 -8.58 -13.12
N GLU A 169 7.49 -7.71 -12.91
CA GLU A 169 8.53 -7.91 -11.90
C GLU A 169 8.00 -7.52 -10.51
N GLU A 170 8.45 -8.26 -9.50
CA GLU A 170 8.13 -7.95 -8.10
C GLU A 170 8.77 -6.63 -7.71
N ASP A 171 10.08 -6.55 -7.82
CA ASP A 171 10.87 -5.38 -7.48
C ASP A 171 11.14 -4.51 -8.70
N GLN A 172 11.31 -3.22 -8.45
CA GLN A 172 11.59 -2.24 -9.48
C GLN A 172 12.92 -1.54 -9.21
N SER A 173 13.67 -1.29 -10.27
CA SER A 173 14.93 -0.54 -10.23
C SER A 173 15.08 0.31 -11.49
N GLY A 174 16.03 1.25 -11.47
CA GLY A 174 16.19 2.16 -12.60
C GLY A 174 15.03 3.16 -12.72
N LEU A 175 14.41 3.51 -11.60
CA LEU A 175 13.26 4.40 -11.55
C LEU A 175 13.69 5.86 -11.44
N GLY A 176 13.01 6.74 -12.19
CA GLY A 176 13.03 8.17 -11.95
C GLY A 176 12.18 8.57 -10.72
N PRO A 177 12.20 9.88 -10.35
CA PRO A 177 11.28 10.38 -9.33
C PRO A 177 9.83 10.28 -9.81
N GLY A 178 8.90 10.10 -8.87
CA GLY A 178 7.47 10.00 -9.18
C GLY A 178 6.72 9.09 -8.23
N THR A 179 5.42 8.94 -8.47
CA THR A 179 4.53 8.08 -7.69
C THR A 179 4.25 6.80 -8.47
N TYR A 180 4.53 5.68 -7.84
CA TYR A 180 4.40 4.34 -8.39
C TYR A 180 3.36 3.56 -7.61
N THR A 181 2.47 2.89 -8.32
CA THR A 181 1.43 2.07 -7.72
C THR A 181 1.56 0.64 -8.21
N VAL A 182 1.61 -0.30 -7.29
CA VAL A 182 1.55 -1.74 -7.58
C VAL A 182 0.19 -2.29 -7.18
N SER A 183 -0.38 -3.12 -8.05
CA SER A 183 -1.49 -4.02 -7.74
C SER A 183 -0.97 -5.44 -7.74
N VAL A 184 -0.99 -6.08 -6.59
CA VAL A 184 -0.59 -7.47 -6.39
C VAL A 184 -1.84 -8.34 -6.33
N THR A 185 -1.82 -9.47 -7.05
CA THR A 185 -2.93 -10.43 -7.07
C THR A 185 -2.40 -11.82 -6.70
N ASP A 186 -3.09 -12.52 -5.79
CA ASP A 186 -2.77 -13.89 -5.41
C ASP A 186 -3.46 -14.93 -6.34
N GLU A 187 -3.21 -16.22 -6.08
CA GLU A 187 -3.77 -17.33 -6.87
C GLU A 187 -5.30 -17.42 -6.84
N ASN A 188 -5.95 -16.83 -5.86
CA ASN A 188 -7.40 -16.80 -5.72
C ASN A 188 -8.04 -15.49 -6.24
N ASN A 189 -7.27 -14.67 -6.94
CA ASN A 189 -7.66 -13.36 -7.46
C ASN A 189 -7.98 -12.32 -6.36
N CYS A 190 -7.42 -12.48 -5.17
CA CYS A 190 -7.46 -11.43 -4.16
C CYS A 190 -6.40 -10.38 -4.47
N THR A 191 -6.75 -9.12 -4.37
CA THR A 191 -5.87 -8.01 -4.75
C THR A 191 -5.53 -7.12 -3.58
N ALA A 192 -4.27 -6.65 -3.55
CA ALA A 192 -3.81 -5.57 -2.69
C ALA A 192 -3.14 -4.49 -3.55
N THR A 193 -3.40 -3.23 -3.25
CA THR A 193 -2.82 -2.11 -4.00
C THR A 193 -2.07 -1.20 -3.03
N GLN A 194 -0.84 -0.82 -3.40
CA GLN A 194 -0.01 0.08 -2.61
C GLN A 194 0.69 1.09 -3.52
N SER A 195 0.83 2.33 -3.02
CA SER A 195 1.53 3.40 -3.73
C SER A 195 2.77 3.84 -2.96
N PHE A 196 3.84 4.16 -3.70
CA PHE A 196 5.13 4.62 -3.20
C PHE A 196 5.55 5.86 -3.98
N THR A 197 6.13 6.84 -3.29
CA THR A 197 6.63 8.06 -3.94
C THR A 197 8.14 8.10 -3.80
N LEU A 198 8.84 8.15 -4.94
CA LEU A 198 10.27 8.39 -5.01
C LEU A 198 10.51 9.88 -5.20
N THR A 199 11.26 10.46 -4.28
CA THR A 199 11.61 11.87 -4.27
C THR A 199 13.02 12.09 -4.79
N GLN A 200 13.29 13.26 -5.38
CA GLN A 200 14.63 13.71 -5.76
C GLN A 200 14.91 15.11 -5.26
N ALA A 201 16.20 15.47 -5.19
CA ALA A 201 16.64 16.81 -4.84
C ALA A 201 16.21 17.82 -5.93
N GLN A 202 15.83 19.03 -5.51
CA GLN A 202 15.70 20.15 -6.42
C GLN A 202 17.10 20.62 -6.87
N PRO A 203 17.23 21.35 -8.00
CA PRO A 203 18.54 21.89 -8.42
C PRO A 203 19.20 22.69 -7.32
N LEU A 204 20.51 22.46 -7.11
CA LEU A 204 21.30 23.31 -6.22
C LEU A 204 21.16 24.77 -6.62
N ASN A 205 20.82 25.61 -5.68
CA ASN A 205 20.65 27.04 -5.89
C ASN A 205 21.26 27.82 -4.72
N TYR A 206 21.59 29.10 -4.94
CA TYR A 206 22.08 29.97 -3.90
C TYR A 206 21.56 31.41 -4.07
N VAL A 207 21.63 32.17 -3.00
CA VAL A 207 21.36 33.60 -2.94
C VAL A 207 22.58 34.31 -2.38
N LEU A 208 23.02 35.39 -3.03
CA LEU A 208 24.00 36.33 -2.47
C LEU A 208 23.26 37.26 -1.49
N ASP A 209 23.43 37.06 -0.20
CA ASP A 209 22.76 37.83 0.84
C ASP A 209 23.43 39.18 1.04
N ARG A 210 24.75 39.20 1.01
CA ARG A 210 25.55 40.41 1.20
C ARG A 210 26.88 40.33 0.47
N LYS A 211 27.25 41.40 -0.18
CA LYS A 211 28.63 41.70 -0.61
C LYS A 211 29.04 43.05 -0.06
N GLN A 212 30.10 43.09 0.71
CA GLN A 212 30.67 44.33 1.27
C GLN A 212 32.03 44.61 0.65
N ASP A 213 32.19 45.75 0.01
CA ASP A 213 33.45 46.27 -0.40
C ASP A 213 34.19 46.90 0.81
N ILE A 214 35.49 47.16 0.70
CA ILE A 214 36.32 47.75 1.74
C ILE A 214 35.78 49.13 2.15
N THR A 215 35.63 49.37 3.45
CA THR A 215 35.06 50.60 3.98
C THR A 215 36.06 51.75 4.03
N CYS A 216 37.32 51.49 4.40
CA CYS A 216 38.40 52.50 4.41
C CYS A 216 39.63 51.97 3.67
N PHE A 217 40.38 52.88 3.05
CA PHE A 217 41.59 52.53 2.31
C PHE A 217 42.60 51.86 3.25
N GLY A 218 43.04 50.65 2.87
CA GLY A 218 44.01 49.87 3.61
C GLY A 218 43.39 48.90 4.66
N ASP A 219 42.07 48.89 4.80
CA ASP A 219 41.40 47.91 5.63
C ASP A 219 41.15 46.58 4.85
N ASP A 220 40.98 45.49 5.61
CA ASP A 220 40.61 44.17 5.12
C ASP A 220 39.27 43.78 5.79
N ASP A 221 38.21 44.56 5.52
CA ASP A 221 36.86 44.37 6.11
C ASP A 221 35.80 43.97 5.10
N GLY A 222 36.25 43.52 3.92
CA GLY A 222 35.37 43.00 2.89
C GLY A 222 34.65 41.70 3.33
N ALA A 223 33.43 41.51 2.82
CA ALA A 223 32.65 40.31 3.14
C ALA A 223 31.83 39.84 1.96
N ILE A 224 31.58 38.50 1.91
CA ILE A 224 30.64 37.82 1.00
C ILE A 224 29.85 36.85 1.85
N GLU A 225 28.53 37.06 1.91
CA GLU A 225 27.59 36.23 2.66
C GLU A 225 26.60 35.62 1.67
N ILE A 226 26.38 34.32 1.76
CA ILE A 226 25.49 33.58 0.85
C ILE A 226 24.56 32.65 1.64
N SER A 227 23.37 32.42 1.10
CA SER A 227 22.48 31.35 1.53
C SER A 227 22.35 30.33 0.43
N VAL A 228 22.51 29.05 0.76
CA VAL A 228 22.32 27.94 -0.18
C VAL A 228 20.95 27.35 0.03
N THR A 229 20.23 27.14 -1.05
CA THR A 229 18.90 26.53 -1.05
C THR A 229 18.87 25.34 -1.98
N ASP A 230 17.93 24.40 -1.70
CA ASP A 230 17.74 23.23 -2.54
C ASP A 230 18.97 22.29 -2.57
N GLY A 231 19.18 21.55 -3.68
CA GLY A 231 20.24 20.57 -3.76
C GLY A 231 20.01 19.36 -2.84
N THR A 232 21.09 18.62 -2.57
CA THR A 232 21.04 17.39 -1.77
C THR A 232 21.14 17.60 -0.26
N GLY A 233 21.33 18.86 0.18
CA GLY A 233 21.40 19.24 1.59
C GLY A 233 22.80 19.11 2.22
N VAL A 234 23.79 18.59 1.47
CA VAL A 234 25.20 18.54 1.90
C VAL A 234 26.03 19.32 0.89
N TYR A 235 26.65 20.41 1.35
CA TYR A 235 27.33 21.35 0.48
C TYR A 235 28.83 21.44 0.78
N THR A 236 29.62 21.68 -0.27
CA THR A 236 31.03 22.02 -0.16
C THR A 236 31.29 23.41 -0.74
N TYR A 237 32.12 24.18 -0.07
CA TYR A 237 32.50 25.55 -0.40
C TYR A 237 33.99 25.61 -0.66
N ASP A 238 34.41 25.72 -1.92
CA ASP A 238 35.82 25.86 -2.30
C ASP A 238 36.06 27.28 -2.81
N TRP A 239 36.71 28.08 -1.97
CA TRP A 239 37.03 29.45 -2.24
C TRP A 239 38.46 29.61 -2.74
N SER A 240 38.66 30.46 -3.73
CA SER A 240 39.98 30.79 -4.24
C SER A 240 40.10 32.26 -4.60
N THR A 241 41.33 32.77 -4.63
CA THR A 241 41.64 34.11 -5.08
C THR A 241 43.03 34.13 -5.71
N THR A 242 43.27 35.03 -6.68
CA THR A 242 44.56 35.24 -7.32
C THR A 242 45.24 36.49 -6.85
N ASN A 243 44.52 37.46 -6.29
CA ASN A 243 44.99 38.81 -5.98
C ASN A 243 44.41 39.38 -4.68
N GLY A 244 43.62 38.60 -3.94
CA GLY A 244 43.06 38.95 -2.64
C GLY A 244 43.66 38.14 -1.50
N SER A 245 43.14 38.33 -0.29
CA SER A 245 43.53 37.57 0.93
C SER A 245 42.32 37.46 1.88
N GLY A 246 42.49 36.73 3.01
CA GLY A 246 41.50 36.62 4.07
C GLY A 246 40.53 35.43 3.95
N LEU A 247 40.65 34.59 2.90
CA LEU A 247 39.75 33.42 2.71
C LEU A 247 39.95 32.37 3.82
N VAL A 248 38.83 31.86 4.29
CA VAL A 248 38.76 30.67 5.16
C VAL A 248 38.09 29.55 4.37
N GLN A 249 38.87 28.50 4.06
CA GLN A 249 38.37 27.38 3.24
C GLN A 249 37.26 26.60 3.94
N GLY A 250 36.29 26.15 3.16
CA GLY A 250 35.16 25.34 3.62
C GLY A 250 34.07 26.11 4.35
N GLN A 251 34.21 27.40 4.57
CA GLN A 251 33.17 28.25 5.17
C GLN A 251 32.21 28.75 4.10
N GLN A 252 30.94 28.78 4.41
CA GLN A 252 29.88 29.32 3.55
C GLN A 252 30.12 30.81 3.31
N ASP A 253 30.25 31.57 4.40
CA ASP A 253 30.42 33.00 4.39
C ASP A 253 31.91 33.36 4.57
N GLN A 254 32.31 34.45 3.94
CA GLN A 254 33.67 35.00 4.06
C GLN A 254 33.63 36.42 4.58
N SER A 255 34.57 36.72 5.47
CA SER A 255 34.75 38.05 6.04
C SER A 255 36.22 38.33 6.24
N GLY A 256 36.58 39.59 6.47
CA GLY A 256 37.98 39.98 6.60
C GLY A 256 38.74 39.87 5.28
N LEU A 257 38.04 40.09 4.16
CA LEU A 257 38.62 40.01 2.83
C LEU A 257 39.33 41.31 2.46
N SER A 258 40.53 41.20 1.86
CA SER A 258 41.20 42.33 1.21
C SER A 258 40.56 42.66 -0.14
N PRO A 259 40.87 43.79 -0.76
CA PRO A 259 40.48 44.04 -2.16
C PRO A 259 41.01 42.96 -3.09
N GLY A 260 40.16 42.44 -4.00
CA GLY A 260 40.58 41.39 -4.94
C GLY A 260 39.45 40.71 -5.60
N ASP A 261 39.76 39.74 -6.46
CA ASP A 261 38.81 38.85 -7.13
C ASP A 261 38.78 37.50 -6.46
N TYR A 262 37.59 37.06 -6.11
CA TYR A 262 37.31 35.85 -5.37
C TYR A 262 36.41 34.96 -6.18
N LYS A 263 36.70 33.65 -6.18
CA LYS A 263 35.94 32.61 -6.84
C LYS A 263 35.41 31.61 -5.83
N LEU A 264 34.14 31.32 -5.90
CA LEU A 264 33.51 30.23 -5.17
C LEU A 264 33.15 29.11 -6.16
N ILE A 265 33.55 27.88 -5.82
CA ILE A 265 33.00 26.66 -6.35
C ILE A 265 32.09 26.08 -5.27
N LEU A 266 30.79 26.15 -5.48
CA LEU A 266 29.77 25.58 -4.61
C LEU A 266 29.31 24.26 -5.21
N SER A 267 29.42 23.16 -4.46
CA SER A 267 28.96 21.86 -4.96
C SER A 267 28.16 21.10 -3.90
N ASP A 268 27.26 20.28 -4.40
CA ASP A 268 26.68 19.15 -3.67
C ASP A 268 27.07 17.84 -4.37
N SER A 269 26.44 16.70 -4.01
CA SER A 269 26.75 15.41 -4.65
C SER A 269 26.32 15.32 -6.13
N CYS A 270 25.49 16.26 -6.60
CA CYS A 270 24.89 16.25 -7.93
C CYS A 270 25.35 17.38 -8.84
N THR A 271 25.64 18.54 -8.29
CA THR A 271 25.82 19.77 -9.07
C THR A 271 27.01 20.56 -8.55
N THR A 272 27.70 21.22 -9.47
CA THR A 272 28.77 22.19 -9.18
C THR A 272 28.41 23.50 -9.85
N LEU A 273 28.43 24.58 -9.06
CA LEU A 273 28.17 25.95 -9.49
C LEU A 273 29.43 26.79 -9.26
N GLU A 274 29.70 27.74 -10.13
CA GLU A 274 30.87 28.61 -10.07
C GLU A 274 30.44 30.08 -10.09
N TYR A 275 30.98 30.85 -9.13
CA TYR A 275 30.66 32.26 -8.96
C TYR A 275 31.92 33.07 -8.74
N ASN A 276 31.93 34.30 -9.30
CA ASN A 276 33.04 35.22 -9.18
C ASN A 276 32.56 36.53 -8.54
N TYR A 277 33.35 37.02 -7.60
CA TYR A 277 33.10 38.24 -6.84
C TYR A 277 34.33 39.14 -6.87
N THR A 278 34.11 40.44 -6.93
CA THR A 278 35.16 41.44 -6.79
C THR A 278 34.89 42.26 -5.54
N ILE A 279 35.80 42.29 -4.60
CA ILE A 279 35.86 43.22 -3.45
C ILE A 279 36.68 44.39 -3.85
N ARG A 280 36.07 45.57 -3.85
CA ARG A 280 36.71 46.82 -4.30
C ARG A 280 37.42 47.51 -3.15
N SER A 281 38.55 48.16 -3.43
CA SER A 281 39.22 49.07 -2.51
C SER A 281 38.42 50.35 -2.30
N ALA A 282 38.36 50.88 -1.11
CA ALA A 282 37.96 52.26 -0.87
C ALA A 282 38.94 53.23 -1.53
N GLY A 283 38.47 54.37 -1.98
CA GLY A 283 39.36 55.41 -2.50
C GLY A 283 40.27 56.00 -1.40
N GLU A 284 41.52 56.31 -1.76
CA GLU A 284 42.45 57.03 -0.86
C GLU A 284 41.90 58.41 -0.54
N LEU A 285 41.91 58.81 0.74
CA LEU A 285 41.45 60.14 1.14
C LEU A 285 42.52 61.16 0.72
N GLY A 286 42.28 61.88 -0.38
CA GLY A 286 43.13 62.98 -0.82
C GLY A 286 42.96 64.23 0.08
N ILE A 287 44.00 64.54 0.89
CA ILE A 287 44.05 65.82 1.58
C ILE A 287 44.73 66.82 0.65
N ALA A 288 44.01 67.76 0.09
CA ALA A 288 44.59 68.93 -0.54
C ALA A 288 45.09 69.87 0.58
N LEU A 289 46.39 70.07 0.66
CA LEU A 289 46.97 71.14 1.49
C LEU A 289 46.93 72.40 0.66
N ASP A 290 46.13 73.41 1.08
CA ASP A 290 46.16 74.77 0.53
C ASP A 290 47.41 75.54 0.96
#